data_9d9abbb54a69d2812e79205e76e9c8b2
#
_entry.id   9d9abbb54a69d2812e79205e76e9c8b2
#
_cell.length_a   1.000
_cell.length_b   1.000
_cell.length_c   1.000
_cell.angle_alpha   90.00
_cell.angle_beta   90.00
_cell.angle_gamma   90.00
#
_symmetry.space_group_name_H-M   'P 1'
#
loop_
_entity.id
_entity.type
_entity.pdbx_description
1 polymer ?
#
loop_
_entity_poly.entity_id
_entity_poly.type
_entity_poly.pdbx_seq_one_letter_code
_entity_poly.pdbx_strand_id
1 'polypeptide(L)'
;AKYGAENVSTGSLIVTCGENSTVLDAADLYEYDYTDYYTTGSASVTFGGEKQITSAIYKLTAAEETYAYYTTNHGEQALTSSLTEALEAQNITAQPLDLLTSTIPDDCDLLIINAPTSDFTAGDGLVDEISQLQNYLAAGGKLLLTSSVYAQTPQLDAVLAQFGLAREAGLVVEGDSSHALYGYPYSLFPDYGTTDESTALDGVNRSTHVMLSV
;
A
#
# COMPACT_ATOMS: atom_id res chain seq x y z
N ALA A 1 21.27 -17.77 21.98
CA ALA A 1 20.05 -17.39 22.71
C ALA A 1 18.95 -18.41 22.41
N LYS A 2 18.03 -18.68 23.36
CA LYS A 2 16.99 -19.71 23.22
C LYS A 2 16.00 -19.38 22.07
N TYR A 3 15.92 -18.12 21.67
CA TYR A 3 14.94 -17.62 20.68
C TYR A 3 15.58 -16.92 19.47
N GLY A 4 16.87 -17.17 19.20
CA GLY A 4 17.56 -16.57 18.03
C GLY A 4 17.71 -15.06 18.03
N ALA A 5 17.21 -14.38 19.04
CA ALA A 5 17.21 -12.92 19.12
C ALA A 5 18.55 -12.41 19.66
N GLU A 6 19.30 -11.65 18.82
CA GLU A 6 20.61 -11.12 19.20
C GLU A 6 20.53 -9.81 20.00
N ASN A 7 19.42 -9.05 19.90
CA ASN A 7 19.25 -7.74 20.53
C ASN A 7 17.86 -7.58 21.17
N VAL A 8 17.64 -8.23 22.31
CA VAL A 8 16.39 -8.04 23.05
C VAL A 8 16.58 -6.95 24.10
N SER A 9 15.86 -5.84 23.96
CA SER A 9 15.85 -4.78 24.94
C SER A 9 14.92 -5.06 26.11
N THR A 10 15.13 -4.37 27.25
CA THR A 10 14.24 -4.50 28.39
C THR A 10 12.83 -3.99 28.02
N GLY A 11 11.81 -4.83 28.23
CA GLY A 11 10.42 -4.51 27.92
C GLY A 11 9.96 -4.99 26.55
N SER A 12 10.85 -5.56 25.72
CA SER A 12 10.45 -6.19 24.46
C SER A 12 9.56 -7.41 24.69
N LEU A 13 8.63 -7.64 23.77
CA LEU A 13 7.77 -8.80 23.72
C LEU A 13 8.31 -9.83 22.72
N ILE A 14 8.43 -11.08 23.12
CA ILE A 14 8.81 -12.17 22.23
C ILE A 14 7.56 -12.99 21.91
N VAL A 15 7.21 -13.03 20.61
CA VAL A 15 6.12 -13.87 20.09
C VAL A 15 6.74 -15.14 19.51
N THR A 16 6.21 -16.30 19.83
CA THR A 16 6.74 -17.60 19.38
C THR A 16 5.64 -18.48 18.79
N CYS A 17 5.98 -19.19 17.73
CA CYS A 17 5.14 -20.23 17.14
C CYS A 17 6.02 -21.41 16.71
N GLY A 18 5.93 -22.54 17.41
CA GLY A 18 6.82 -23.66 17.20
C GLY A 18 8.30 -23.28 17.46
N GLU A 19 9.13 -23.44 16.45
CA GLU A 19 10.56 -23.07 16.49
C GLU A 19 10.80 -21.61 16.04
N ASN A 20 9.82 -20.97 15.45
CA ASN A 20 9.93 -19.59 14.97
C ASN A 20 9.62 -18.59 16.07
N SER A 21 10.32 -17.47 16.06
CA SER A 21 10.08 -16.37 17.00
C SER A 21 10.38 -15.02 16.35
N THR A 22 9.68 -14.00 16.84
CA THR A 22 9.97 -12.59 16.51
C THR A 22 9.98 -11.76 17.78
N VAL A 23 10.72 -10.66 17.75
CA VAL A 23 10.83 -9.73 18.87
C VAL A 23 10.15 -8.42 18.46
N LEU A 24 9.26 -7.94 19.30
CA LEU A 24 8.66 -6.61 19.20
C LEU A 24 9.32 -5.72 20.24
N ASP A 25 9.91 -4.62 19.81
CA ASP A 25 10.52 -3.69 20.74
C ASP A 25 9.46 -2.95 21.56
N ALA A 26 9.79 -2.61 22.79
CA ALA A 26 8.88 -1.89 23.68
C ALA A 26 8.41 -0.57 23.08
N ALA A 27 9.28 0.11 22.29
CA ALA A 27 8.94 1.36 21.63
C ALA A 27 7.83 1.19 20.60
N ASP A 28 7.77 0.05 19.91
CA ASP A 28 6.77 -0.23 18.87
C ASP A 28 5.39 -0.60 19.45
N LEU A 29 5.32 -0.90 20.75
CA LEU A 29 4.09 -1.25 21.43
C LEU A 29 3.32 -0.05 21.99
N TYR A 30 3.89 1.15 21.91
CA TYR A 30 3.29 2.36 22.46
C TYR A 30 3.24 3.48 21.41
N GLU A 31 2.09 4.12 21.32
CA GLU A 31 1.88 5.31 20.50
C GLU A 31 1.99 6.56 21.36
N TYR A 32 2.74 7.55 20.88
CA TYR A 32 2.96 8.83 21.55
C TYR A 32 2.20 9.92 20.80
N ASP A 33 1.21 10.51 21.45
CA ASP A 33 0.49 11.67 20.93
C ASP A 33 1.06 12.97 21.53
N TYR A 34 1.57 13.82 20.65
CA TYR A 34 2.16 15.12 21.00
C TYR A 34 1.21 16.29 20.74
N THR A 35 -0.06 16.05 20.42
CA THR A 35 -1.03 17.11 20.06
C THR A 35 -1.10 18.19 21.12
N ASP A 36 -1.17 17.81 22.38
CA ASP A 36 -1.25 18.73 23.51
C ASP A 36 0.11 19.04 24.17
N TYR A 37 1.21 18.61 23.57
CA TYR A 37 2.54 18.78 24.18
C TYR A 37 2.89 20.23 24.51
N TYR A 38 2.55 21.18 23.63
CA TYR A 38 2.82 22.60 23.83
C TYR A 38 1.97 23.23 24.94
N THR A 39 0.85 22.62 25.32
CA THR A 39 -0.05 23.12 26.36
C THR A 39 0.16 22.43 27.71
N THR A 40 0.49 21.14 27.68
CA THR A 40 0.62 20.28 28.88
C THR A 40 2.06 20.00 29.26
N GLY A 41 3.00 20.16 28.33
CA GLY A 41 4.41 19.81 28.52
C GLY A 41 4.66 18.29 28.49
N SER A 42 3.67 17.47 28.15
CA SER A 42 3.77 16.00 28.16
C SER A 42 3.06 15.40 26.95
N ALA A 43 3.65 14.37 26.35
CA ALA A 43 2.97 13.52 25.38
C ALA A 43 2.03 12.55 26.11
N SER A 44 0.86 12.29 25.54
CA SER A 44 0.05 11.16 25.98
C SER A 44 0.60 9.87 25.39
N VAL A 45 0.57 8.78 26.16
CA VAL A 45 1.08 7.48 25.75
C VAL A 45 -0.06 6.48 25.80
N THR A 46 -0.35 5.85 24.67
CA THR A 46 -1.36 4.80 24.57
C THR A 46 -0.72 3.48 24.13
N PHE A 47 -1.29 2.37 24.56
CA PHE A 47 -0.84 1.07 24.09
C PHE A 47 -1.40 0.81 22.69
N GLY A 48 -0.51 0.81 21.68
CA GLY A 48 -0.81 0.54 20.27
C GLY A 48 -0.35 -0.85 19.81
N GLY A 49 0.08 -1.70 20.73
CA GLY A 49 0.71 -2.98 20.43
C GLY A 49 -0.21 -4.07 19.85
N GLU A 50 -1.53 -3.85 19.82
CA GLU A 50 -2.46 -4.86 19.28
C GLU A 50 -2.18 -5.17 17.80
N LYS A 51 -1.95 -4.14 16.99
CA LYS A 51 -1.57 -4.28 15.58
C LYS A 51 -0.25 -5.05 15.43
N GLN A 52 0.76 -4.67 16.20
CA GLN A 52 2.10 -5.28 16.15
C GLN A 52 2.07 -6.75 16.56
N ILE A 53 1.33 -7.07 17.63
CA ILE A 53 1.18 -8.45 18.11
C ILE A 53 0.42 -9.30 17.08
N THR A 54 -0.67 -8.80 16.53
CA THR A 54 -1.46 -9.49 15.50
C THR A 54 -0.64 -9.75 14.25
N SER A 55 0.11 -8.75 13.77
CA SER A 55 1.02 -8.90 12.64
C SER A 55 2.12 -9.92 12.91
N ALA A 56 2.70 -9.92 14.11
CA ALA A 56 3.71 -10.90 14.51
C ALA A 56 3.14 -12.33 14.54
N ILE A 57 1.94 -12.51 15.06
CA ILE A 57 1.25 -13.80 15.05
C ILE A 57 1.00 -14.26 13.62
N TYR A 58 0.46 -13.37 12.78
CA TYR A 58 0.18 -13.68 11.38
C TYR A 58 1.46 -14.09 10.65
N LYS A 59 2.54 -13.32 10.78
CA LYS A 59 3.85 -13.61 10.19
C LYS A 59 4.41 -14.98 10.61
N LEU A 60 4.26 -15.36 11.89
CA LEU A 60 4.77 -16.62 12.41
C LEU A 60 3.89 -17.82 12.06
N THR A 61 2.63 -17.61 11.71
CA THR A 61 1.65 -18.67 11.41
C THR A 61 1.33 -18.77 9.92
N ALA A 62 1.71 -17.79 9.11
CA ALA A 62 1.52 -17.83 7.66
C ALA A 62 2.30 -19.02 7.06
N ALA A 63 1.61 -19.80 6.23
CA ALA A 63 2.20 -20.98 5.59
C ALA A 63 3.15 -20.62 4.44
N GLU A 64 2.92 -19.46 3.80
CA GLU A 64 3.67 -18.98 2.65
C GLU A 64 3.92 -17.47 2.79
N GLU A 65 5.03 -17.00 2.23
CA GLU A 65 5.30 -15.58 2.10
C GLU A 65 4.48 -15.03 0.93
N THR A 66 3.98 -13.79 1.08
CA THR A 66 3.24 -13.07 0.05
C THR A 66 4.15 -11.99 -0.55
N TYR A 67 4.24 -11.93 -1.85
CA TYR A 67 5.11 -10.98 -2.54
C TYR A 67 4.31 -9.93 -3.30
N ALA A 68 4.66 -8.66 -3.05
CA ALA A 68 4.25 -7.54 -3.90
C ALA A 68 5.44 -7.09 -4.74
N TYR A 69 5.24 -6.89 -6.03
CA TYR A 69 6.25 -6.32 -6.90
C TYR A 69 5.82 -4.93 -7.35
N TYR A 70 6.72 -3.96 -7.25
CA TYR A 70 6.43 -2.61 -7.74
C TYR A 70 7.30 -2.28 -8.96
N THR A 71 6.67 -1.74 -10.00
CA THR A 71 7.37 -1.41 -11.25
C THR A 71 8.35 -0.28 -11.06
N THR A 72 9.39 -0.29 -11.89
CA THR A 72 10.44 0.73 -11.94
C THR A 72 10.76 1.07 -13.41
N ASN A 73 11.50 2.17 -13.62
CA ASN A 73 11.96 2.67 -14.93
C ASN A 73 10.93 3.39 -15.81
N HIS A 74 9.70 3.63 -15.32
CA HIS A 74 8.71 4.46 -15.98
C HIS A 74 8.50 5.81 -15.26
N GLY A 75 9.46 6.19 -14.39
CA GLY A 75 9.40 7.40 -13.59
C GLY A 75 8.34 7.33 -12.49
N GLU A 76 8.12 6.14 -11.97
CA GLU A 76 7.22 5.88 -10.86
C GLU A 76 7.64 6.63 -9.61
N GLN A 77 6.68 7.00 -8.80
CA GLN A 77 6.95 7.50 -7.46
C GLN A 77 7.38 6.36 -6.54
N ALA A 78 8.33 6.63 -5.65
CA ALA A 78 8.71 5.66 -4.64
C ALA A 78 7.52 5.31 -3.73
N LEU A 79 7.45 4.06 -3.29
CA LEU A 79 6.47 3.68 -2.27
C LEU A 79 6.74 4.46 -0.98
N THR A 80 5.69 4.98 -0.38
CA THR A 80 5.83 5.68 0.91
C THR A 80 6.20 4.70 2.02
N SER A 81 6.90 5.17 3.06
CA SER A 81 7.20 4.35 4.25
C SER A 81 5.93 3.78 4.87
N SER A 82 4.85 4.57 4.93
CA SER A 82 3.56 4.10 5.46
C SER A 82 2.96 2.95 4.65
N LEU A 83 3.12 2.94 3.32
CA LEU A 83 2.64 1.84 2.48
C LEU A 83 3.53 0.59 2.67
N THR A 84 4.85 0.75 2.67
CA THR A 84 5.78 -0.37 2.92
C THR A 84 5.56 -0.99 4.29
N GLU A 85 5.43 -0.20 5.34
CA GLU A 85 5.11 -0.66 6.69
C GLU A 85 3.75 -1.38 6.76
N ALA A 86 2.74 -0.89 6.02
CA ALA A 86 1.44 -1.53 5.95
C ALA A 86 1.50 -2.89 5.25
N LEU A 87 2.27 -3.02 4.18
CA LEU A 87 2.50 -4.29 3.48
C LEU A 87 3.26 -5.28 4.40
N GLU A 88 4.34 -4.84 5.03
CA GLU A 88 5.12 -5.65 5.96
C GLU A 88 4.28 -6.12 7.17
N ALA A 89 3.40 -5.27 7.69
CA ALA A 89 2.48 -5.62 8.76
C ALA A 89 1.49 -6.73 8.37
N GLN A 90 1.23 -6.91 7.07
CA GLN A 90 0.43 -7.99 6.51
C GLN A 90 1.27 -9.17 6.00
N ASN A 91 2.55 -9.24 6.36
CA ASN A 91 3.52 -10.24 5.87
C ASN A 91 3.66 -10.24 4.34
N ILE A 92 3.58 -9.06 3.71
CA ILE A 92 3.77 -8.87 2.28
C ILE A 92 5.14 -8.22 2.07
N THR A 93 6.03 -8.92 1.38
CA THR A 93 7.36 -8.40 1.03
C THR A 93 7.31 -7.67 -0.30
N ALA A 94 7.62 -6.37 -0.31
CA ALA A 94 7.63 -5.57 -1.51
C ALA A 94 9.02 -5.57 -2.17
N GLN A 95 9.09 -5.89 -3.49
CA GLN A 95 10.32 -5.94 -4.27
C GLN A 95 10.21 -5.12 -5.55
N PRO A 96 11.31 -4.46 -6.01
CA PRO A 96 11.30 -3.74 -7.27
C PRO A 96 11.28 -4.72 -8.45
N LEU A 97 10.59 -4.32 -9.52
CA LEU A 97 10.47 -5.08 -10.75
C LEU A 97 10.65 -4.17 -11.97
N ASP A 98 11.64 -4.46 -12.78
CA ASP A 98 11.88 -3.79 -14.06
C ASP A 98 11.37 -4.68 -15.19
N LEU A 99 10.22 -4.35 -15.77
CA LEU A 99 9.58 -5.10 -16.84
C LEU A 99 10.31 -4.98 -18.18
N LEU A 100 11.22 -4.02 -18.33
CA LEU A 100 12.07 -3.93 -19.52
C LEU A 100 13.16 -5.02 -19.55
N THR A 101 13.53 -5.54 -18.39
CA THR A 101 14.62 -6.51 -18.25
C THR A 101 14.19 -7.84 -17.65
N SER A 102 13.00 -7.91 -17.08
CA SER A 102 12.47 -9.07 -16.37
C SER A 102 11.00 -9.32 -16.72
N THR A 103 10.54 -10.52 -16.48
CA THR A 103 9.11 -10.87 -16.54
C THR A 103 8.50 -10.78 -15.14
N ILE A 104 7.16 -10.60 -15.09
CA ILE A 104 6.44 -10.69 -13.81
C ILE A 104 6.66 -12.09 -13.24
N PRO A 105 7.19 -12.22 -12.01
CA PRO A 105 7.44 -13.52 -11.38
C PRO A 105 6.16 -14.30 -11.11
N ASP A 106 6.25 -15.63 -11.11
CA ASP A 106 5.10 -16.52 -10.84
C ASP A 106 4.58 -16.39 -9.39
N ASP A 107 5.41 -15.93 -8.47
CA ASP A 107 5.08 -15.66 -7.07
C ASP A 107 4.57 -14.23 -6.83
N CYS A 108 4.27 -13.49 -7.89
CA CYS A 108 3.70 -12.15 -7.78
C CYS A 108 2.23 -12.20 -7.34
N ASP A 109 1.98 -11.99 -6.06
CA ASP A 109 0.61 -11.92 -5.50
C ASP A 109 -0.05 -10.56 -5.73
N LEU A 110 0.74 -9.49 -5.78
CA LEU A 110 0.30 -8.13 -6.00
C LEU A 110 1.33 -7.37 -6.85
N LEU A 111 0.88 -6.84 -7.98
CA LEU A 111 1.67 -5.89 -8.76
C LEU A 111 1.28 -4.46 -8.38
N ILE A 112 2.28 -3.60 -8.15
CA ILE A 112 2.07 -2.19 -7.80
C ILE A 112 2.68 -1.32 -8.89
N ILE A 113 1.87 -0.44 -9.48
CA ILE A 113 2.30 0.60 -10.41
C ILE A 113 1.99 1.95 -9.77
N ASN A 114 3.01 2.66 -9.32
CA ASN A 114 2.82 3.85 -8.49
C ASN A 114 3.10 5.15 -9.26
N ALA A 115 2.07 5.75 -9.84
CA ALA A 115 2.09 7.03 -10.52
C ALA A 115 3.22 7.15 -11.57
N PRO A 116 3.28 6.26 -12.58
CA PRO A 116 4.27 6.32 -13.63
C PRO A 116 4.15 7.63 -14.40
N THR A 117 5.28 8.19 -14.83
CA THR A 117 5.33 9.41 -15.67
C THR A 117 5.60 9.12 -17.13
N SER A 118 6.05 7.91 -17.46
CA SER A 118 6.25 7.40 -18.81
C SER A 118 5.36 6.18 -19.06
N ASP A 119 4.97 5.98 -20.31
CA ASP A 119 4.13 4.85 -20.69
C ASP A 119 4.93 3.55 -20.80
N PHE A 120 4.24 2.45 -20.71
CA PHE A 120 4.77 1.09 -20.86
C PHE A 120 4.88 0.73 -22.36
N THR A 121 5.84 -0.10 -22.69
CA THR A 121 6.05 -0.52 -24.09
C THR A 121 5.02 -1.57 -24.51
N ALA A 122 4.54 -1.45 -25.73
CA ALA A 122 3.59 -2.36 -26.35
C ALA A 122 4.00 -2.73 -27.78
N GLY A 123 3.70 -3.98 -28.16
CA GLY A 123 3.84 -4.45 -29.55
C GLY A 123 5.22 -4.95 -29.92
N ASP A 124 5.59 -4.87 -31.20
CA ASP A 124 6.72 -5.56 -31.83
C ASP A 124 8.13 -5.07 -31.41
N GLY A 125 8.24 -4.45 -30.24
CA GLY A 125 9.53 -4.05 -29.64
C GLY A 125 10.33 -5.22 -29.08
N LEU A 126 11.49 -4.90 -28.50
CA LEU A 126 12.33 -5.90 -27.81
C LEU A 126 11.65 -6.48 -26.56
N VAL A 127 10.80 -5.70 -25.93
CA VAL A 127 10.02 -6.08 -24.75
C VAL A 127 8.60 -5.54 -24.89
N ASP A 128 7.61 -6.38 -24.68
CA ASP A 128 6.19 -6.02 -24.65
C ASP A 128 5.67 -6.13 -23.21
N GLU A 129 5.80 -5.03 -22.47
CA GLU A 129 5.39 -4.92 -21.07
C GLU A 129 3.87 -4.97 -20.93
N ILE A 130 3.14 -4.40 -21.89
CA ILE A 130 1.67 -4.40 -21.89
C ILE A 130 1.14 -5.82 -22.01
N SER A 131 1.71 -6.65 -22.89
CA SER A 131 1.33 -8.07 -22.98
C SER A 131 1.64 -8.84 -21.70
N GLN A 132 2.74 -8.52 -20.99
CA GLN A 132 3.04 -9.11 -19.70
C GLN A 132 1.96 -8.74 -18.66
N LEU A 133 1.58 -7.46 -18.57
CA LEU A 133 0.53 -6.97 -17.67
C LEU A 133 -0.82 -7.64 -17.97
N GLN A 134 -1.21 -7.70 -19.26
CA GLN A 134 -2.46 -8.32 -19.69
C GLN A 134 -2.50 -9.82 -19.34
N ASN A 135 -1.42 -10.55 -19.59
CA ASN A 135 -1.33 -11.98 -19.25
C ASN A 135 -1.41 -12.22 -17.74
N TYR A 136 -0.69 -11.41 -16.95
CA TYR A 136 -0.75 -11.48 -15.49
C TYR A 136 -2.18 -11.25 -14.97
N LEU A 137 -2.85 -10.20 -15.44
CA LEU A 137 -4.21 -9.88 -15.04
C LEU A 137 -5.23 -10.92 -15.53
N ALA A 138 -5.07 -11.45 -16.74
CA ALA A 138 -5.91 -12.52 -17.28
C ALA A 138 -5.77 -13.84 -16.49
N ALA A 139 -4.60 -14.08 -15.91
CA ALA A 139 -4.35 -15.22 -15.00
C ALA A 139 -4.93 -15.02 -13.59
N GLY A 140 -5.56 -13.86 -13.30
CA GLY A 140 -6.14 -13.54 -12.00
C GLY A 140 -5.19 -12.75 -11.09
N GLY A 141 -4.10 -12.21 -11.64
CA GLY A 141 -3.19 -11.33 -10.93
C GLY A 141 -3.90 -10.08 -10.38
N LYS A 142 -3.36 -9.52 -9.30
CA LYS A 142 -3.93 -8.34 -8.62
C LYS A 142 -3.06 -7.13 -8.89
N LEU A 143 -3.70 -6.00 -9.22
CA LEU A 143 -3.02 -4.76 -9.55
C LEU A 143 -3.46 -3.64 -8.60
N LEU A 144 -2.48 -2.97 -7.97
CA LEU A 144 -2.64 -1.68 -7.33
C LEU A 144 -2.03 -0.62 -8.24
N LEU A 145 -2.87 0.21 -8.84
CA LEU A 145 -2.43 1.27 -9.72
C LEU A 145 -2.81 2.63 -9.16
N THR A 146 -1.82 3.51 -9.06
CA THR A 146 -2.06 4.95 -8.92
C THR A 146 -1.61 5.64 -10.19
N SER A 147 -2.22 6.77 -10.54
CA SER A 147 -1.90 7.52 -11.75
C SER A 147 -1.54 8.96 -11.43
N SER A 148 -0.70 9.56 -12.27
CA SER A 148 -0.41 11.00 -12.21
C SER A 148 -1.28 11.74 -13.20
N VAL A 149 -1.86 12.87 -12.78
CA VAL A 149 -2.64 13.77 -13.67
C VAL A 149 -1.79 14.38 -14.78
N TYR A 150 -0.48 14.40 -14.60
CA TYR A 150 0.47 14.95 -15.56
C TYR A 150 1.02 13.94 -16.56
N ALA A 151 0.80 12.64 -16.33
CA ALA A 151 1.33 11.58 -17.17
C ALA A 151 0.39 11.26 -18.35
N GLN A 152 1.01 10.92 -19.47
CA GLN A 152 0.32 10.39 -20.65
C GLN A 152 0.74 8.92 -20.80
N THR A 153 -0.17 7.99 -20.45
CA THR A 153 0.08 6.56 -20.47
C THR A 153 -0.99 5.81 -21.27
N PRO A 154 -1.15 6.10 -22.57
CA PRO A 154 -2.23 5.54 -23.39
C PRO A 154 -2.20 4.00 -23.48
N GLN A 155 -1.03 3.36 -23.44
CA GLN A 155 -0.93 1.90 -23.46
C GLN A 155 -1.44 1.30 -22.16
N LEU A 156 -1.07 1.87 -21.01
CA LEU A 156 -1.58 1.47 -19.72
C LEU A 156 -3.09 1.75 -19.60
N ASP A 157 -3.57 2.88 -20.13
CA ASP A 157 -5.01 3.20 -20.18
C ASP A 157 -5.80 2.16 -21.00
N ALA A 158 -5.20 1.62 -22.08
CA ALA A 158 -5.81 0.54 -22.85
C ALA A 158 -5.93 -0.78 -22.06
N VAL A 159 -5.01 -1.06 -21.13
CA VAL A 159 -5.15 -2.18 -20.19
C VAL A 159 -6.33 -1.95 -19.25
N LEU A 160 -6.45 -0.76 -18.66
CA LEU A 160 -7.55 -0.40 -17.76
C LEU A 160 -8.93 -0.49 -18.45
N ALA A 161 -9.00 -0.10 -19.73
CA ALA A 161 -10.24 -0.16 -20.52
C ALA A 161 -10.81 -1.56 -20.62
N GLN A 162 -9.98 -2.62 -20.58
CA GLN A 162 -10.43 -4.02 -20.59
C GLN A 162 -11.21 -4.40 -19.32
N PHE A 163 -11.02 -3.64 -18.23
CA PHE A 163 -11.75 -3.78 -16.97
C PHE A 163 -12.87 -2.76 -16.82
N GLY A 164 -13.24 -2.06 -17.90
CA GLY A 164 -14.29 -1.05 -17.88
C GLY A 164 -13.89 0.25 -17.17
N LEU A 165 -12.58 0.47 -16.94
CA LEU A 165 -12.05 1.67 -16.32
C LEU A 165 -11.54 2.63 -17.38
N ALA A 166 -11.84 3.93 -17.23
CA ALA A 166 -11.30 4.99 -18.06
C ALA A 166 -10.73 6.08 -17.17
N ARG A 167 -9.53 6.54 -17.52
CA ARG A 167 -8.94 7.70 -16.86
C ARG A 167 -9.43 8.97 -17.51
N GLU A 168 -10.10 9.83 -16.74
CA GLU A 168 -10.49 11.15 -17.20
C GLU A 168 -9.33 12.15 -17.06
N ALA A 169 -9.26 13.07 -18.00
CA ALA A 169 -8.27 14.13 -17.93
C ALA A 169 -8.73 15.25 -16.98
N GLY A 170 -7.87 15.67 -16.08
CA GLY A 170 -8.13 16.79 -15.18
C GLY A 170 -7.92 16.45 -13.72
N LEU A 171 -8.21 17.44 -12.88
CA LEU A 171 -8.18 17.33 -11.43
C LEU A 171 -9.60 17.26 -10.90
N VAL A 172 -9.83 16.38 -9.92
CA VAL A 172 -11.08 16.37 -9.16
C VAL A 172 -11.05 17.53 -8.17
N VAL A 173 -12.06 18.38 -8.25
CA VAL A 173 -12.20 19.55 -7.38
C VAL A 173 -13.49 19.44 -6.61
N GLU A 174 -13.40 19.53 -5.28
CA GLU A 174 -14.57 19.50 -4.42
C GLU A 174 -15.34 20.83 -4.49
N GLY A 175 -16.62 20.75 -4.81
CA GLY A 175 -17.52 21.91 -4.86
C GLY A 175 -18.24 22.17 -3.52
N ASP A 176 -18.26 21.21 -2.62
CA ASP A 176 -18.88 21.33 -1.30
C ASP A 176 -17.78 21.53 -0.22
N SER A 177 -17.81 22.68 0.41
CA SER A 177 -16.84 23.04 1.46
C SER A 177 -16.88 22.11 2.69
N SER A 178 -17.97 21.35 2.88
CA SER A 178 -18.07 20.36 3.96
C SER A 178 -17.24 19.10 3.71
N HIS A 179 -16.92 18.83 2.45
CA HIS A 179 -16.11 17.70 2.01
C HIS A 179 -14.68 18.11 1.60
N ALA A 180 -14.28 19.34 1.91
CA ALA A 180 -12.95 19.87 1.63
C ALA A 180 -12.23 20.32 2.92
N LEU A 181 -10.96 19.94 3.07
CA LEU A 181 -10.15 20.31 4.24
C LEU A 181 -9.91 21.82 4.27
N TYR A 182 -10.42 22.52 5.28
CA TYR A 182 -10.26 23.97 5.47
C TYR A 182 -10.61 24.82 4.24
N GLY A 183 -11.52 24.32 3.38
CA GLY A 183 -11.90 25.01 2.13
C GLY A 183 -10.87 24.87 1.01
N TYR A 184 -9.88 24.02 1.12
CA TYR A 184 -8.99 23.66 0.03
C TYR A 184 -9.65 22.61 -0.88
N PRO A 185 -10.11 22.97 -2.08
CA PRO A 185 -10.93 22.08 -2.89
C PRO A 185 -10.16 20.89 -3.50
N TYR A 186 -8.85 20.85 -3.34
CA TYR A 186 -7.98 19.75 -3.77
C TYR A 186 -7.69 18.72 -2.67
N SER A 187 -8.17 18.96 -1.46
CA SER A 187 -8.04 18.04 -0.32
C SER A 187 -9.43 17.54 0.05
N LEU A 188 -9.75 16.35 -0.46
CA LEU A 188 -11.10 15.82 -0.49
C LEU A 188 -11.36 14.90 0.71
N PHE A 189 -12.57 14.94 1.26
CA PHE A 189 -13.10 13.94 2.17
C PHE A 189 -14.23 13.18 1.47
N PRO A 190 -13.91 12.10 0.73
CA PRO A 190 -14.93 11.34 0.03
C PRO A 190 -15.82 10.59 1.00
N ASP A 191 -17.09 10.46 0.66
CA ASP A 191 -17.99 9.53 1.32
C ASP A 191 -17.70 8.09 0.89
N TYR A 192 -17.84 7.15 1.81
CA TYR A 192 -17.76 5.74 1.48
C TYR A 192 -19.01 5.30 0.68
N GLY A 193 -18.79 4.90 -0.55
CA GLY A 193 -19.84 4.33 -1.38
C GLY A 193 -20.37 3.00 -0.84
N THR A 194 -21.61 2.68 -1.19
CA THR A 194 -22.27 1.41 -0.88
C THR A 194 -22.57 0.66 -2.18
N THR A 195 -21.52 0.26 -2.91
CA THR A 195 -21.68 -0.61 -4.09
C THR A 195 -21.33 -2.04 -3.72
N ASP A 196 -21.76 -3.02 -4.52
CA ASP A 196 -21.42 -4.43 -4.29
C ASP A 196 -19.89 -4.65 -4.32
N GLU A 197 -19.16 -3.79 -5.05
CA GLU A 197 -17.70 -3.78 -5.09
C GLU A 197 -17.05 -3.18 -3.83
N SER A 198 -17.82 -2.47 -3.01
CA SER A 198 -17.31 -1.83 -1.79
C SER A 198 -17.36 -2.73 -0.55
N THR A 199 -17.64 -4.02 -0.69
CA THR A 199 -17.66 -4.97 0.46
C THR A 199 -16.32 -5.02 1.20
N ALA A 200 -15.21 -4.77 0.51
CA ALA A 200 -13.89 -4.65 1.13
C ALA A 200 -13.78 -3.49 2.14
N LEU A 201 -14.66 -2.49 2.03
CA LEU A 201 -14.72 -1.33 2.91
C LEU A 201 -15.73 -1.48 4.06
N ASP A 202 -16.51 -2.56 4.10
CA ASP A 202 -17.54 -2.78 5.12
C ASP A 202 -16.98 -2.84 6.55
N GLY A 203 -15.73 -3.28 6.69
CA GLY A 203 -15.00 -3.30 7.96
C GLY A 203 -14.33 -1.97 8.32
N VAL A 204 -14.30 -0.99 7.42
CA VAL A 204 -13.67 0.30 7.67
C VAL A 204 -14.58 1.13 8.56
N ASN A 205 -14.03 1.67 9.65
CA ASN A 205 -14.76 2.56 10.52
C ASN A 205 -15.13 3.86 9.77
N ARG A 206 -16.41 4.02 9.43
CA ARG A 206 -16.93 5.17 8.67
C ARG A 206 -16.80 6.52 9.40
N SER A 207 -16.41 6.51 10.68
CA SER A 207 -16.05 7.74 11.40
C SER A 207 -14.63 8.23 11.08
N THR A 208 -13.82 7.39 10.44
CA THR A 208 -12.47 7.76 10.00
C THR A 208 -12.57 8.33 8.58
N HIS A 209 -12.27 9.59 8.42
CA HIS A 209 -12.23 10.23 7.11
C HIS A 209 -10.90 9.91 6.43
N VAL A 210 -10.97 9.47 5.18
CA VAL A 210 -9.80 9.36 4.31
C VAL A 210 -9.65 10.68 3.57
N MET A 211 -8.50 11.32 3.70
CA MET A 211 -8.20 12.52 2.92
C MET A 211 -7.49 12.10 1.63
N LEU A 212 -8.06 12.49 0.49
CA LEU A 212 -7.39 12.39 -0.80
C LEU A 212 -6.86 13.79 -1.16
N SER A 213 -5.57 13.87 -1.40
CA SER A 213 -4.91 15.05 -1.94
C SER A 213 -4.66 14.81 -3.44
N VAL A 214 -5.08 15.75 -4.26
CA VAL A 214 -4.97 15.68 -5.73
C VAL A 214 -3.85 16.60 -6.20
#